data_3cc557fc32faab607eb72988c6b1a599
#
_entry.id   3cc557fc32faab607eb72988c6b1a599
#
_cell.length_a   1.000
_cell.length_b   1.000
_cell.length_c   1.000
_cell.angle_alpha   90.00
_cell.angle_beta   90.00
_cell.angle_gamma   90.00
#
_symmetry.space_group_name_H-M   'P 1'
#
loop_
_entity.id
_entity.type
_entity.pdbx_description
1 polymer ?
#
loop_
_entity_poly.entity_id
_entity_poly.type
_entity_poly.pdbx_seq_one_letter_code
_entity_poly.pdbx_strand_id
1 'polypeptide(L)'
;ELAAREWLETRFSTKKMLDFDAIKGGTADAIEVAAPWDCIENVWREMRKALEPMCTVVDCHFSHVYHNGASVYVIYHAKTDGDDKAGEERYLQCLDTAIQTSLKYGGNVSHHHGVGTAKAKYMEAEHGKAGVYVMKALKDAIDPKGIVNKGVLGL
;
A
#
# COMPACT_ATOMS: atom_id res chain seq x y z
N GLU A 1 -21.87 -21.72 -11.16
CA GLU A 1 -21.59 -21.45 -12.59
C GLU A 1 -21.82 -19.99 -12.98
N LEU A 2 -22.97 -19.37 -12.60
CA LEU A 2 -23.27 -17.96 -12.95
C LEU A 2 -22.24 -16.98 -12.39
N ALA A 3 -21.88 -17.08 -11.11
CA ALA A 3 -20.89 -16.20 -10.48
C ALA A 3 -19.48 -16.32 -11.11
N ALA A 4 -19.09 -17.53 -11.52
CA ALA A 4 -17.80 -17.74 -12.18
C ALA A 4 -17.77 -17.15 -13.59
N ARG A 5 -18.87 -17.22 -14.33
CA ARG A 5 -19.00 -16.58 -15.65
C ARG A 5 -19.00 -15.07 -15.53
N GLU A 6 -19.76 -14.50 -14.62
CA GLU A 6 -19.76 -13.06 -14.35
C GLU A 6 -18.35 -12.57 -13.96
N TRP A 7 -17.65 -13.33 -13.13
CA TRP A 7 -16.27 -13.01 -12.77
C TRP A 7 -15.33 -13.03 -13.99
N LEU A 8 -15.43 -14.05 -14.85
CA LEU A 8 -14.62 -14.13 -16.08
C LEU A 8 -14.86 -12.93 -17.02
N GLU A 9 -16.09 -12.46 -17.11
CA GLU A 9 -16.46 -11.31 -17.97
C GLU A 9 -16.03 -9.98 -17.37
N THR A 10 -16.02 -9.85 -16.04
CA THR A 10 -15.81 -8.57 -15.35
C THR A 10 -14.47 -8.43 -14.64
N ARG A 11 -13.66 -9.49 -14.56
CA ARG A 11 -12.41 -9.53 -13.77
C ARG A 11 -11.37 -8.44 -14.10
N PHE A 12 -11.41 -7.89 -15.29
CA PHE A 12 -10.53 -6.78 -15.71
C PHE A 12 -11.26 -5.42 -15.74
N SER A 13 -12.53 -5.38 -15.35
CA SER A 13 -13.31 -4.15 -15.33
C SER A 13 -13.15 -3.45 -13.99
N THR A 14 -12.64 -2.24 -14.02
CA THR A 14 -12.59 -1.33 -12.86
C THR A 14 -13.89 -0.55 -12.68
N LYS A 15 -14.86 -0.71 -13.62
CA LYS A 15 -16.11 0.08 -13.63
C LYS A 15 -16.88 -0.04 -12.33
N LYS A 16 -17.06 -1.25 -11.79
CA LYS A 16 -17.76 -1.47 -10.51
C LYS A 16 -17.07 -0.75 -9.34
N MET A 17 -15.73 -0.64 -9.39
CA MET A 17 -14.95 0.05 -8.37
C MET A 17 -15.06 1.57 -8.50
N LEU A 18 -15.17 2.07 -9.74
CA LEU A 18 -15.32 3.50 -10.03
C LEU A 18 -16.78 4.00 -9.87
N ASP A 19 -17.76 3.11 -10.02
CA ASP A 19 -19.19 3.42 -9.86
C ASP A 19 -19.64 3.44 -8.39
N PHE A 20 -18.75 3.14 -7.43
CA PHE A 20 -19.08 3.25 -6.02
C PHE A 20 -19.36 4.70 -5.65
N ASP A 21 -20.57 5.00 -5.17
CA ASP A 21 -20.94 6.33 -4.65
C ASP A 21 -20.02 6.82 -3.53
N ALA A 22 -19.30 5.91 -2.87
CA ALA A 22 -18.30 6.21 -1.87
C ALA A 22 -17.06 6.94 -2.45
N ILE A 23 -16.82 6.85 -3.76
CA ILE A 23 -15.67 7.48 -4.43
C ILE A 23 -16.00 8.92 -4.84
N LYS A 24 -17.28 9.27 -4.99
CA LYS A 24 -17.67 10.65 -5.25
C LYS A 24 -17.41 11.51 -3.99
N GLY A 25 -16.39 12.34 -4.06
CA GLY A 25 -15.94 13.19 -2.95
C GLY A 25 -15.16 12.46 -1.87
N GLY A 26 -14.35 11.46 -2.25
CA GLY A 26 -13.49 10.71 -1.35
C GLY A 26 -12.30 10.08 -2.06
N THR A 27 -11.61 9.21 -1.35
CA THR A 27 -10.55 8.39 -1.90
C THR A 27 -10.75 6.92 -1.50
N ALA A 28 -10.43 6.01 -2.40
CA ALA A 28 -10.45 4.58 -2.14
C ALA A 28 -9.21 3.96 -2.79
N ASP A 29 -8.52 3.12 -2.06
CA ASP A 29 -7.34 2.42 -2.56
C ASP A 29 -7.07 1.15 -1.75
N ALA A 30 -6.05 0.42 -2.17
CA ALA A 30 -5.52 -0.73 -1.47
C ALA A 30 -4.08 -0.46 -1.04
N ILE A 31 -3.83 -0.60 0.25
CA ILE A 31 -2.48 -0.55 0.83
C ILE A 31 -2.06 -1.98 1.12
N GLU A 32 -0.98 -2.38 0.50
CA GLU A 32 -0.48 -3.74 0.59
C GLU A 32 0.89 -3.74 1.28
N VAL A 33 0.99 -4.57 2.30
CA VAL A 33 2.21 -4.87 3.06
C VAL A 33 2.30 -6.39 3.26
N ALA A 34 3.39 -6.87 3.84
CA ALA A 34 3.49 -8.25 4.29
C ALA A 34 4.05 -8.32 5.71
N ALA A 35 3.75 -9.41 6.38
CA ALA A 35 4.29 -9.66 7.72
C ALA A 35 4.49 -11.16 7.96
N PRO A 36 5.44 -11.54 8.82
CA PRO A 36 5.59 -12.90 9.33
C PRO A 36 4.37 -13.37 10.14
N TRP A 37 4.17 -14.68 10.23
CA TRP A 37 3.02 -15.28 10.93
C TRP A 37 2.93 -14.91 12.40
N ASP A 38 4.02 -14.64 13.05
CA ASP A 38 4.07 -14.28 14.47
C ASP A 38 3.57 -12.87 14.78
N CYS A 39 3.53 -11.99 13.78
CA CYS A 39 3.07 -10.61 13.96
C CYS A 39 1.96 -10.17 13.01
N ILE A 40 1.60 -10.94 11.99
CA ILE A 40 0.66 -10.54 10.93
C ILE A 40 -0.72 -10.11 11.45
N GLU A 41 -1.26 -10.84 12.43
CA GLU A 41 -2.55 -10.49 13.04
C GLU A 41 -2.48 -9.14 13.76
N ASN A 42 -1.38 -8.88 14.45
CA ASN A 42 -1.15 -7.63 15.15
C ASN A 42 -0.94 -6.47 14.19
N VAL A 43 -0.19 -6.68 13.10
CA VAL A 43 -0.03 -5.70 12.02
C VAL A 43 -1.40 -5.30 11.45
N TRP A 44 -2.23 -6.27 11.09
CA TRP A 44 -3.58 -5.99 10.58
C TRP A 44 -4.44 -5.25 11.58
N ARG A 45 -4.54 -5.74 12.81
CA ARG A 45 -5.37 -5.15 13.86
C ARG A 45 -5.01 -3.69 14.13
N GLU A 46 -3.72 -3.38 14.23
CA GLU A 46 -3.26 -2.04 14.53
C GLU A 46 -3.37 -1.11 13.30
N MET A 47 -3.15 -1.62 12.07
CA MET A 47 -3.41 -0.86 10.85
C MET A 47 -4.88 -0.48 10.74
N ARG A 48 -5.79 -1.43 10.96
CA ARG A 48 -7.24 -1.18 10.95
C ARG A 48 -7.60 -0.09 11.97
N LYS A 49 -7.19 -0.25 13.21
CA LYS A 49 -7.45 0.71 14.30
C LYS A 49 -6.92 2.12 13.98
N ALA A 50 -5.75 2.21 13.33
CA ALA A 50 -5.16 3.49 12.95
C ALA A 50 -5.89 4.17 11.78
N LEU A 51 -6.47 3.38 10.86
CA LEU A 51 -7.18 3.88 9.67
C LEU A 51 -8.66 4.19 9.95
N GLU A 52 -9.34 3.46 10.84
CA GLU A 52 -10.77 3.64 11.14
C GLU A 52 -11.19 5.09 11.41
N PRO A 53 -10.42 5.94 12.10
CA PRO A 53 -10.81 7.34 12.31
C PRO A 53 -10.86 8.19 11.03
N MET A 54 -10.18 7.77 9.98
CA MET A 54 -10.06 8.49 8.71
C MET A 54 -10.92 7.89 7.60
N CYS A 55 -11.40 6.65 7.79
CA CYS A 55 -12.04 5.87 6.75
C CYS A 55 -13.46 5.46 7.14
N THR A 56 -14.32 5.35 6.15
CA THR A 56 -15.68 4.82 6.30
C THR A 56 -15.72 3.30 6.21
N VAL A 57 -14.74 2.72 5.52
CA VAL A 57 -14.54 1.27 5.39
C VAL A 57 -13.06 0.99 5.52
N VAL A 58 -12.71 -0.03 6.28
CA VAL A 58 -11.36 -0.61 6.35
C VAL A 58 -11.50 -2.11 6.42
N ASP A 59 -11.23 -2.77 5.32
CA ASP A 59 -11.26 -4.23 5.20
C ASP A 59 -9.89 -4.78 4.81
N CYS A 60 -9.71 -6.09 4.98
CA CYS A 60 -8.47 -6.76 4.63
C CYS A 60 -8.72 -8.17 4.14
N HIS A 61 -7.90 -8.60 3.21
CA HIS A 61 -7.71 -10.03 2.97
C HIS A 61 -6.22 -10.38 3.02
N PHE A 62 -5.94 -11.60 3.45
CA PHE A 62 -4.59 -12.17 3.40
C PHE A 62 -4.45 -12.91 2.07
N SER A 63 -3.52 -12.46 1.25
CA SER A 63 -3.19 -13.10 -0.03
C SER A 63 -1.70 -13.42 -0.08
N HIS A 64 -1.23 -14.06 -1.16
CA HIS A 64 0.19 -14.42 -1.29
C HIS A 64 0.75 -15.05 0.00
N VAL A 65 0.21 -16.23 0.31
CA VAL A 65 0.56 -16.99 1.50
C VAL A 65 1.87 -17.73 1.28
N TYR A 66 2.82 -17.57 2.21
CA TYR A 66 4.13 -18.18 2.19
C TYR A 66 4.38 -19.01 3.44
N HIS A 67 5.48 -19.75 3.44
CA HIS A 67 5.91 -20.54 4.59
C HIS A 67 6.10 -19.68 5.85
N ASN A 68 6.61 -18.47 5.72
CA ASN A 68 6.99 -17.58 6.81
C ASN A 68 6.04 -16.40 7.06
N GLY A 69 5.02 -16.22 6.25
CA GLY A 69 4.09 -15.09 6.38
C GLY A 69 3.13 -14.97 5.21
N ALA A 70 2.44 -13.85 5.14
CA ALA A 70 1.52 -13.55 4.04
C ALA A 70 1.46 -12.04 3.77
N SER A 71 0.89 -11.67 2.62
CA SER A 71 0.56 -10.28 2.38
C SER A 71 -0.73 -9.88 3.10
N VAL A 72 -0.73 -8.67 3.64
CA VAL A 72 -1.87 -7.98 4.28
C VAL A 72 -2.35 -6.94 3.29
N TYR A 73 -3.46 -7.23 2.64
CA TYR A 73 -4.03 -6.39 1.58
C TYR A 73 -5.19 -5.59 2.16
N VAL A 74 -4.93 -4.36 2.55
CA VAL A 74 -5.90 -3.48 3.21
C VAL A 74 -6.61 -2.65 2.16
N ILE A 75 -7.92 -2.78 2.08
CA ILE A 75 -8.78 -1.95 1.23
C ILE A 75 -9.46 -0.92 2.13
N TYR A 76 -9.42 0.33 1.73
CA TYR A 76 -10.06 1.39 2.49
C TYR A 76 -10.87 2.34 1.61
N HIS A 77 -11.88 2.94 2.21
CA HIS A 77 -12.65 4.05 1.64
C HIS A 77 -12.67 5.19 2.64
N ALA A 78 -12.27 6.36 2.21
CA ALA A 78 -12.27 7.56 3.04
C ALA A 78 -13.04 8.67 2.34
N LYS A 79 -14.05 9.24 3.01
CA LYS A 79 -14.77 10.42 2.52
C LYS A 79 -13.97 11.68 2.83
N THR A 80 -14.06 12.62 1.90
CA THR A 80 -13.61 13.99 2.10
C THR A 80 -14.76 14.93 1.71
N ASP A 81 -14.82 16.09 2.36
CA ASP A 81 -15.93 17.04 2.14
C ASP A 81 -15.71 17.89 0.88
N GLY A 82 -15.08 17.27 -0.16
CA GLY A 82 -15.00 18.16 -1.18
C GLY A 82 -14.24 17.91 -2.47
N ASP A 83 -13.07 18.42 -2.61
CA ASP A 83 -12.36 18.48 -3.88
C ASP A 83 -11.28 17.40 -4.00
N ASP A 84 -10.72 17.30 -5.19
CA ASP A 84 -9.66 16.33 -5.50
C ASP A 84 -8.43 16.51 -4.62
N LYS A 85 -8.13 17.74 -4.20
CA LYS A 85 -7.00 18.03 -3.32
C LYS A 85 -7.21 17.44 -1.92
N ALA A 86 -8.40 17.58 -1.36
CA ALA A 86 -8.73 16.94 -0.08
C ALA A 86 -8.69 15.41 -0.18
N GLY A 87 -9.07 14.85 -1.34
CA GLY A 87 -8.92 13.42 -1.64
C GLY A 87 -7.47 12.97 -1.66
N GLU A 88 -6.59 13.71 -2.32
CA GLU A 88 -5.15 13.44 -2.37
C GLU A 88 -4.50 13.52 -0.99
N GLU A 89 -4.79 14.57 -0.23
CA GLU A 89 -4.28 14.73 1.13
C GLU A 89 -4.71 13.55 2.03
N ARG A 90 -5.97 13.13 1.93
CA ARG A 90 -6.50 11.98 2.67
C ARG A 90 -5.84 10.67 2.25
N TYR A 91 -5.64 10.46 0.95
CA TYR A 91 -4.90 9.32 0.43
C TYR A 91 -3.49 9.25 1.04
N LEU A 92 -2.74 10.35 1.01
CA LEU A 92 -1.39 10.40 1.56
C LEU A 92 -1.37 10.16 3.08
N GLN A 93 -2.36 10.66 3.82
CA GLN A 93 -2.50 10.40 5.26
C GLN A 93 -2.77 8.91 5.54
N CYS A 94 -3.67 8.27 4.79
CA CYS A 94 -3.96 6.86 4.94
C CYS A 94 -2.73 6.00 4.62
N LEU A 95 -2.04 6.29 3.52
CA LEU A 95 -0.82 5.60 3.12
C LEU A 95 0.26 5.73 4.21
N ASP A 96 0.52 6.94 4.68
CA ASP A 96 1.53 7.23 5.70
C ASP A 96 1.21 6.48 7.02
N THR A 97 -0.02 6.59 7.49
CA THR A 97 -0.49 5.93 8.71
C THR A 97 -0.35 4.41 8.63
N ALA A 98 -0.76 3.83 7.51
CA ALA A 98 -0.71 2.39 7.32
C ALA A 98 0.73 1.86 7.27
N ILE A 99 1.62 2.50 6.50
CA ILE A 99 3.01 2.05 6.36
C ILE A 99 3.79 2.21 7.68
N GLN A 100 3.64 3.34 8.36
CA GLN A 100 4.29 3.53 9.67
C GLN A 100 3.80 2.51 10.70
N THR A 101 2.49 2.20 10.68
CA THR A 101 1.93 1.18 11.57
C THR A 101 2.45 -0.21 11.21
N SER A 102 2.50 -0.57 9.92
CA SER A 102 3.09 -1.83 9.47
C SER A 102 4.52 -2.01 10.00
N LEU A 103 5.39 -1.04 9.73
CA LEU A 103 6.79 -1.08 10.19
C LEU A 103 6.92 -1.17 11.70
N LYS A 104 6.10 -0.43 12.44
CA LYS A 104 6.11 -0.44 13.92
C LYS A 104 5.80 -1.82 14.50
N TYR A 105 4.95 -2.58 13.84
CA TYR A 105 4.48 -3.88 14.35
C TYR A 105 5.10 -5.09 13.63
N GLY A 106 6.17 -4.88 12.85
CA GLY A 106 6.97 -5.96 12.26
C GLY A 106 6.60 -6.36 10.84
N GLY A 107 5.73 -5.57 10.18
CA GLY A 107 5.48 -5.69 8.75
C GLY A 107 6.49 -4.91 7.91
N ASN A 108 6.32 -4.95 6.61
CA ASN A 108 7.17 -4.25 5.64
C ASN A 108 6.45 -3.05 4.98
N VAL A 109 7.15 -2.37 4.06
CA VAL A 109 6.63 -1.22 3.30
C VAL A 109 5.74 -1.65 2.14
N SER A 110 6.09 -2.73 1.47
CA SER A 110 5.35 -3.27 0.32
C SER A 110 5.78 -4.69 0.02
N HIS A 111 4.86 -5.48 -0.50
CA HIS A 111 5.13 -6.85 -0.94
C HIS A 111 5.13 -6.96 -2.47
N HIS A 112 3.98 -6.75 -3.14
CA HIS A 112 3.84 -6.94 -4.58
C HIS A 112 3.38 -5.69 -5.37
N HIS A 113 2.90 -4.65 -4.72
CA HIS A 113 2.56 -3.39 -5.39
C HIS A 113 3.79 -2.53 -5.73
N GLY A 114 4.91 -2.79 -5.06
CA GLY A 114 6.13 -2.01 -5.20
C GLY A 114 6.14 -0.73 -4.37
N VAL A 115 7.31 -0.17 -4.26
CA VAL A 115 7.57 1.04 -3.46
C VAL A 115 7.29 2.31 -4.27
N GLY A 116 7.71 2.31 -5.54
CA GLY A 116 7.61 3.49 -6.39
C GLY A 116 8.30 4.71 -5.77
N THR A 117 7.71 5.88 -6.00
CA THR A 117 8.09 7.15 -5.35
C THR A 117 7.28 7.41 -4.09
N ALA A 118 6.03 6.94 -4.03
CA ALA A 118 5.10 7.22 -2.94
C ALA A 118 5.55 6.64 -1.58
N LYS A 119 6.18 5.47 -1.61
CA LYS A 119 6.68 4.78 -0.41
C LYS A 119 8.20 4.93 -0.22
N ALA A 120 8.89 5.66 -1.09
CA ALA A 120 10.35 5.81 -1.12
C ALA A 120 10.94 6.31 0.22
N LYS A 121 10.23 7.23 0.90
CA LYS A 121 10.66 7.80 2.18
C LYS A 121 10.78 6.78 3.33
N TYR A 122 10.22 5.59 3.18
CA TYR A 122 10.25 4.54 4.21
C TYR A 122 11.38 3.53 4.02
N MET A 123 12.14 3.60 2.91
CA MET A 123 13.17 2.61 2.58
C MET A 123 14.28 2.52 3.62
N GLU A 124 14.66 3.65 4.24
CA GLU A 124 15.65 3.63 5.32
C GLU A 124 15.10 2.94 6.59
N ALA A 125 13.82 3.12 6.88
CA ALA A 125 13.19 2.47 8.04
C ALA A 125 13.08 0.94 7.87
N GLU A 126 12.91 0.46 6.64
CA GLU A 126 12.83 -0.98 6.33
C GLU A 126 14.21 -1.63 6.18
N HIS A 127 15.11 -1.01 5.45
CA HIS A 127 16.39 -1.63 5.05
C HIS A 127 17.60 -1.11 5.82
N GLY A 128 17.42 -0.09 6.65
CA GLY A 128 18.51 0.61 7.33
C GLY A 128 19.41 1.41 6.37
N LYS A 129 20.25 2.26 6.94
CA LYS A 129 21.17 3.11 6.16
C LYS A 129 22.12 2.30 5.27
N ALA A 130 22.59 1.15 5.76
CA ALA A 130 23.50 0.29 4.98
C ALA A 130 22.80 -0.31 3.75
N GLY A 131 21.56 -0.77 3.89
CA GLY A 131 20.77 -1.31 2.78
C GLY A 131 20.50 -0.24 1.71
N VAL A 132 20.09 0.95 2.12
CA VAL A 132 19.86 2.08 1.20
C VAL A 132 21.16 2.48 0.50
N TYR A 133 22.29 2.51 1.24
CA TYR A 133 23.60 2.80 0.65
C TYR A 133 24.00 1.79 -0.44
N VAL A 134 23.79 0.49 -0.22
CA VAL A 134 24.08 -0.54 -1.23
C VAL A 134 23.20 -0.37 -2.47
N MET A 135 21.89 -0.16 -2.29
CA MET A 135 20.97 0.08 -3.41
C MET A 135 21.39 1.31 -4.20
N LYS A 136 21.76 2.39 -3.51
CA LYS A 136 22.24 3.62 -4.18
C LYS A 136 23.55 3.40 -4.93
N ALA A 137 24.51 2.70 -4.37
CA ALA A 137 25.78 2.39 -5.02
C ALA A 137 25.57 1.59 -6.32
N LEU A 138 24.66 0.60 -6.28
CA LEU A 138 24.27 -0.15 -7.48
C LEU A 138 23.61 0.75 -8.53
N LYS A 139 22.69 1.61 -8.09
CA LYS A 139 22.01 2.57 -8.98
C LYS A 139 23.00 3.50 -9.65
N ASP A 140 23.92 4.11 -8.91
CA ASP A 140 24.91 5.06 -9.40
C ASP A 140 25.90 4.39 -10.39
N ALA A 141 26.23 3.10 -10.15
CA ALA A 141 27.10 2.33 -11.05
C ALA A 141 26.44 1.98 -12.39
N ILE A 142 25.13 1.66 -12.37
CA ILE A 142 24.39 1.23 -13.58
C ILE A 142 23.84 2.44 -14.34
N ASP A 143 23.37 3.44 -13.62
CA ASP A 143 22.76 4.65 -14.18
C ASP A 143 23.45 5.92 -13.67
N PRO A 144 24.72 6.16 -14.05
CA PRO A 144 25.50 7.31 -13.55
C PRO A 144 24.92 8.67 -13.95
N LYS A 145 23.99 8.70 -14.91
CA LYS A 145 23.30 9.94 -15.32
C LYS A 145 21.98 10.17 -14.57
N GLY A 146 21.52 9.19 -13.79
CA GLY A 146 20.29 9.27 -13.01
C GLY A 146 19.02 9.49 -13.84
N ILE A 147 18.95 8.90 -15.04
CA ILE A 147 17.82 9.09 -15.98
C ILE A 147 16.77 7.98 -15.91
N VAL A 148 17.12 6.82 -15.35
CA VAL A 148 16.22 5.66 -15.27
C VAL A 148 15.48 5.66 -13.94
N ASN A 149 14.16 5.64 -13.99
CA ASN A 149 13.29 5.52 -12.79
C ASN A 149 13.68 6.47 -11.63
N LYS A 150 13.88 7.72 -11.94
CA LYS A 150 14.32 8.74 -10.97
C LYS A 150 13.37 8.84 -9.78
N GLY A 151 13.92 8.71 -8.56
CA GLY A 151 13.18 8.81 -7.30
C GLY A 151 12.46 7.53 -6.88
N VAL A 152 12.41 6.50 -7.73
CA VAL A 152 11.88 5.19 -7.33
C VAL A 152 12.81 4.57 -6.28
N LEU A 153 12.26 3.98 -5.22
CA LEU A 153 12.99 3.48 -4.05
C LEU A 153 13.77 4.57 -3.27
N GLY A 154 13.57 5.85 -3.58
CA GLY A 154 14.36 6.94 -3.00
C GLY A 154 15.76 7.11 -3.62
N LEU A 155 15.96 6.60 -4.84
CA LEU A 155 17.24 6.56 -5.54
C LEU A 155 17.27 7.52 -6.73
#